data_9f8accf11cefe8e71c7f203b3c302c71
#
_entry.id   9f8accf11cefe8e71c7f203b3c302c71
#
_cell.length_a   1.000
_cell.length_b   1.000
_cell.length_c   1.000
_cell.angle_alpha   90.00
_cell.angle_beta   90.00
_cell.angle_gamma   90.00
#
_symmetry.space_group_name_H-M   'P 1'
#
loop_
_entity.id
_entity.type
_entity.pdbx_description
1 polymer ?
#
loop_
_entity_poly.entity_id
_entity_poly.type
_entity_poly.pdbx_seq_one_letter_code
_entity_poly.pdbx_strand_id
1 'polypeptide(L)'
;DHTIDQGFKRMAIESGVKIHYGVRKNPEECDIVAAGPKESSAVAFGEIFETSHQNLVAFQLNDKLAPGAYSYMIIIDGIGLICTCLWRKQKKSGRYLNETIAWYERNYELDRKPIKRVGGKGDFGVPTKYVSDGRYYVGEAGGLQDFMWGFGMRYAITSGVLAAKSILGECDYEREVRNRLLPLVKASAINRFLLNRVGDRGFKLVANYWMRDQRKKGDGLAFMKWLYQPGILRRALWPLTRIGMLRKNKLGDG
;
A
#
# COMPACT_ATOMS: atom_id res chain seq x y z
N ASP A 1 -0.99 -19.86 10.98
CA ASP A 1 -1.99 -20.34 9.97
C ASP A 1 -3.27 -19.48 9.88
N HIS A 2 -3.28 -18.26 10.46
CA HIS A 2 -4.48 -17.42 10.53
C HIS A 2 -4.35 -16.09 9.74
N THR A 3 -3.56 -16.08 8.66
CA THR A 3 -3.38 -14.89 7.82
C THR A 3 -4.40 -14.87 6.66
N ILE A 4 -4.72 -13.68 6.14
CA ILE A 4 -5.69 -13.51 5.04
C ILE A 4 -5.26 -14.28 3.79
N ASP A 5 -3.98 -14.25 3.45
CA ASP A 5 -3.41 -14.97 2.31
C ASP A 5 -3.53 -16.50 2.45
N GLN A 6 -3.32 -17.04 3.65
CA GLN A 6 -3.57 -18.47 3.91
C GLN A 6 -5.05 -18.82 3.81
N GLY A 7 -5.94 -17.91 4.24
CA GLY A 7 -7.38 -18.07 4.05
C GLY A 7 -7.78 -18.16 2.58
N PHE A 8 -7.31 -17.21 1.76
CA PHE A 8 -7.57 -17.23 0.31
C PHE A 8 -6.95 -18.46 -0.37
N LYS A 9 -5.75 -18.87 0.02
CA LYS A 9 -5.12 -20.08 -0.49
C LYS A 9 -5.96 -21.31 -0.21
N ARG A 10 -6.48 -21.45 1.02
CA ARG A 10 -7.35 -22.57 1.41
C ARG A 10 -8.62 -22.58 0.56
N MET A 11 -9.31 -21.45 0.45
CA MET A 11 -10.49 -21.30 -0.40
C MET A 11 -10.22 -21.68 -1.85
N ALA A 12 -9.08 -21.29 -2.41
CA ALA A 12 -8.69 -21.64 -3.77
C ALA A 12 -8.53 -23.16 -3.93
N ILE A 13 -7.83 -23.82 -3.00
CA ILE A 13 -7.62 -25.27 -3.02
C ILE A 13 -8.97 -26.01 -2.88
N GLU A 14 -9.81 -25.60 -1.95
CA GLU A 14 -11.17 -26.16 -1.74
C GLU A 14 -12.06 -25.99 -2.97
N SER A 15 -11.82 -24.93 -3.76
CA SER A 15 -12.49 -24.69 -5.05
C SER A 15 -11.85 -25.45 -6.23
N GLY A 16 -10.89 -26.34 -5.98
CA GLY A 16 -10.26 -27.16 -7.01
C GLY A 16 -9.10 -26.48 -7.75
N VAL A 17 -8.62 -25.32 -7.30
CA VAL A 17 -7.48 -24.63 -7.91
C VAL A 17 -6.20 -25.40 -7.62
N LYS A 18 -5.41 -25.71 -8.66
CA LYS A 18 -4.07 -26.33 -8.52
C LYS A 18 -3.04 -25.23 -8.30
N ILE A 19 -2.30 -25.30 -7.20
CA ILE A 19 -1.22 -24.38 -6.87
C ILE A 19 0.12 -25.06 -7.09
N HIS A 20 0.95 -24.48 -7.93
CA HIS A 20 2.29 -24.99 -8.24
C HIS A 20 3.34 -24.08 -7.56
N TYR A 21 4.08 -24.63 -6.59
CA TYR A 21 5.14 -23.92 -5.88
C TYR A 21 6.49 -24.11 -6.59
N GLY A 22 7.37 -23.10 -6.46
CA GLY A 22 8.69 -23.14 -7.06
C GLY A 22 8.70 -23.04 -8.59
N VAL A 23 7.55 -22.79 -9.21
CA VAL A 23 7.42 -22.65 -10.68
C VAL A 23 7.36 -21.16 -11.02
N ARG A 24 8.24 -20.73 -11.92
CA ARG A 24 8.22 -19.39 -12.50
C ARG A 24 7.69 -19.47 -13.93
N LYS A 25 6.68 -18.68 -14.21
CA LYS A 25 6.11 -18.49 -15.53
C LYS A 25 6.41 -17.11 -16.06
N ASN A 26 6.64 -16.99 -17.36
CA ASN A 26 6.70 -15.70 -18.01
C ASN A 26 5.27 -15.12 -18.15
N PRO A 27 5.09 -13.79 -18.14
CA PRO A 27 3.78 -13.19 -18.36
C PRO A 27 3.09 -13.69 -19.63
N GLU A 28 3.85 -14.01 -20.66
CA GLU A 28 3.36 -14.49 -21.96
C GLU A 28 2.68 -15.86 -21.91
N GLU A 29 2.92 -16.62 -20.87
CA GLU A 29 2.34 -17.94 -20.63
C GLU A 29 1.10 -17.89 -19.71
N CYS A 30 0.61 -16.69 -19.37
CA CYS A 30 -0.45 -16.49 -18.37
C CYS A 30 -1.59 -15.65 -18.93
N ASP A 31 -2.83 -16.00 -18.64
CA ASP A 31 -4.00 -15.16 -18.91
C ASP A 31 -4.10 -14.00 -17.93
N ILE A 32 -3.74 -14.25 -16.65
CA ILE A 32 -3.75 -13.25 -15.58
C ILE A 32 -2.33 -13.15 -14.98
N VAL A 33 -1.81 -11.92 -14.91
CA VAL A 33 -0.50 -11.61 -14.32
C VAL A 33 -0.69 -10.91 -12.98
N ALA A 34 -0.31 -11.58 -11.88
CA ALA A 34 -0.37 -11.09 -10.51
C ALA A 34 1.02 -11.14 -9.82
N ALA A 35 2.08 -10.85 -10.57
CA ALA A 35 3.47 -11.06 -10.13
C ALA A 35 3.97 -10.06 -9.08
N GLY A 36 3.13 -9.13 -8.61
CA GLY A 36 3.56 -8.08 -7.67
C GLY A 36 4.39 -6.97 -8.32
N PRO A 37 5.28 -6.30 -7.56
CA PRO A 37 6.04 -5.15 -8.06
C PRO A 37 7.11 -5.54 -9.08
N LYS A 38 7.21 -4.76 -10.15
CA LYS A 38 8.31 -4.87 -11.15
C LYS A 38 9.55 -4.14 -10.67
N GLU A 39 9.38 -2.94 -10.12
CA GLU A 39 10.44 -2.08 -9.61
C GLU A 39 10.27 -1.82 -8.11
N SER A 40 11.12 -1.01 -7.52
CA SER A 40 11.04 -0.63 -6.11
C SER A 40 10.92 0.89 -6.00
N SER A 41 9.69 1.39 -6.01
CA SER A 41 9.39 2.80 -5.74
C SER A 41 9.37 3.11 -4.24
N ALA A 42 9.10 2.09 -3.41
CA ALA A 42 9.12 2.16 -1.96
C ALA A 42 9.50 0.81 -1.35
N VAL A 43 9.93 0.83 -0.10
CA VAL A 43 10.16 -0.38 0.70
C VAL A 43 9.43 -0.26 2.03
N ALA A 44 8.92 -1.40 2.52
CA ALA A 44 8.50 -1.59 3.89
C ALA A 44 9.47 -2.57 4.55
N PHE A 45 10.00 -2.22 5.70
CA PHE A 45 10.90 -3.09 6.46
C PHE A 45 10.49 -3.09 7.92
N GLY A 46 10.30 -4.27 8.47
CA GLY A 46 9.73 -4.44 9.79
C GLY A 46 10.33 -5.61 10.57
N GLU A 47 9.94 -5.70 11.84
CA GLU A 47 10.31 -6.77 12.74
C GLU A 47 9.07 -7.29 13.48
N ILE A 48 8.88 -8.59 13.41
CA ILE A 48 7.86 -9.31 14.17
C ILE A 48 8.49 -9.68 15.52
N PHE A 49 7.72 -9.52 16.60
CA PHE A 49 8.16 -9.76 17.96
C PHE A 49 7.04 -10.29 18.86
N GLU A 50 7.39 -10.95 19.94
CA GLU A 50 6.48 -11.26 21.05
C GLU A 50 6.50 -10.12 22.07
N THR A 51 5.38 -9.94 22.77
CA THR A 51 5.23 -8.95 23.85
C THR A 51 4.05 -9.30 24.77
N SER A 52 4.12 -8.89 26.03
CA SER A 52 2.97 -8.92 26.94
C SER A 52 2.08 -7.68 26.85
N HIS A 53 2.45 -6.70 26.00
CA HIS A 53 1.70 -5.48 25.85
C HIS A 53 0.29 -5.76 25.28
N GLN A 54 -0.71 -5.02 25.76
CA GLN A 54 -2.09 -5.13 25.25
C GLN A 54 -2.19 -4.85 23.73
N ASN A 55 -3.29 -5.31 23.13
CA ASN A 55 -3.57 -5.05 21.72
C ASN A 55 -3.54 -3.56 21.41
N LEU A 56 -2.77 -3.17 20.38
CA LEU A 56 -2.53 -1.77 20.04
C LEU A 56 -2.28 -1.61 18.55
N VAL A 57 -2.79 -0.51 18.00
CA VAL A 57 -2.40 0.00 16.67
C VAL A 57 -1.89 1.42 16.83
N ALA A 58 -0.63 1.65 16.50
CA ALA A 58 -0.01 2.96 16.51
C ALA A 58 0.54 3.30 15.12
N PHE A 59 0.38 4.55 14.71
CA PHE A 59 0.82 5.05 13.40
C PHE A 59 1.55 6.37 13.59
N GLN A 60 2.66 6.56 12.86
CA GLN A 60 3.46 7.77 12.97
C GLN A 60 3.91 8.30 11.61
N LEU A 61 3.75 9.60 11.43
CA LEU A 61 4.35 10.38 10.36
C LEU A 61 5.55 11.14 10.92
N ASN A 62 6.75 10.73 10.50
CA ASN A 62 7.99 11.35 10.93
C ASN A 62 9.10 11.05 9.91
N ASP A 63 9.47 12.03 9.12
CA ASP A 63 10.52 11.91 8.10
C ASP A 63 11.91 11.51 8.67
N LYS A 64 12.14 11.68 9.97
CA LYS A 64 13.37 11.22 10.63
C LYS A 64 13.39 9.69 10.79
N LEU A 65 12.24 9.05 10.97
CA LEU A 65 12.11 7.60 11.15
C LEU A 65 11.68 6.89 9.86
N ALA A 66 10.89 7.56 9.02
CA ALA A 66 10.32 6.99 7.82
C ALA A 66 10.33 8.00 6.66
N PRO A 67 11.50 8.28 6.05
CA PRO A 67 11.66 9.29 5.01
C PRO A 67 10.68 9.17 3.86
N GLY A 68 9.83 10.17 3.76
CA GLY A 68 8.81 10.28 2.72
C GLY A 68 7.60 9.37 2.92
N ALA A 69 7.48 8.62 4.04
CA ALA A 69 6.36 7.72 4.27
C ALA A 69 5.90 7.75 5.75
N TYR A 70 5.81 6.60 6.38
CA TYR A 70 5.29 6.46 7.74
C TYR A 70 5.88 5.22 8.42
N SER A 71 5.79 5.18 9.73
CA SER A 71 6.00 3.96 10.51
C SER A 71 4.72 3.57 11.26
N TYR A 72 4.62 2.29 11.59
CA TYR A 72 3.49 1.78 12.36
C TYR A 72 3.92 0.64 13.27
N MET A 73 3.13 0.43 14.30
CA MET A 73 3.19 -0.72 15.19
C MET A 73 1.78 -1.30 15.34
N ILE A 74 1.68 -2.60 15.21
CA ILE A 74 0.45 -3.37 15.43
C ILE A 74 0.78 -4.48 16.40
N ILE A 75 0.01 -4.60 17.48
CA ILE A 75 0.10 -5.70 18.45
C ILE A 75 -1.27 -6.35 18.55
N ILE A 76 -1.32 -7.66 18.33
CA ILE A 76 -2.53 -8.48 18.43
C ILE A 76 -2.14 -9.79 19.12
N ASP A 77 -2.83 -10.09 20.21
CA ASP A 77 -2.71 -11.35 20.95
C ASP A 77 -1.26 -11.77 21.26
N GLY A 78 -0.47 -10.82 21.75
CA GLY A 78 0.91 -11.03 22.14
C GLY A 78 1.94 -11.04 21.02
N ILE A 79 1.50 -10.91 19.77
CA ILE A 79 2.38 -10.78 18.60
C ILE A 79 2.34 -9.35 18.07
N GLY A 80 3.51 -8.72 17.96
CA GLY A 80 3.68 -7.38 17.43
C GLY A 80 4.43 -7.34 16.11
N LEU A 81 4.16 -6.30 15.33
CA LEU A 81 4.93 -5.90 14.16
C LEU A 81 5.24 -4.41 14.27
N ILE A 82 6.51 -4.04 14.28
CA ILE A 82 6.96 -2.66 14.03
C ILE A 82 7.49 -2.59 12.61
N CYS A 83 7.06 -1.59 11.86
CA CYS A 83 7.46 -1.42 10.46
C CYS A 83 7.76 0.05 10.14
N THR A 84 8.80 0.28 9.34
CA THR A 84 9.08 1.55 8.68
C THR A 84 8.88 1.42 7.18
N CYS A 85 8.12 2.34 6.60
CA CYS A 85 7.89 2.44 5.16
C CYS A 85 8.70 3.61 4.63
N LEU A 86 9.41 3.41 3.52
CA LEU A 86 10.34 4.38 2.97
C LEU A 86 10.07 4.61 1.49
N TRP A 87 9.81 5.88 1.10
CA TRP A 87 9.83 6.31 -0.29
C TRP A 87 11.16 6.94 -0.71
N ARG A 88 11.96 7.33 0.28
CA ARG A 88 13.29 7.89 0.09
C ARG A 88 14.30 7.14 0.95
N LYS A 89 15.57 7.13 0.56
CA LYS A 89 16.69 6.52 1.32
C LYS A 89 16.49 5.02 1.61
N GLN A 90 15.87 4.30 0.69
CA GLN A 90 15.52 2.87 0.83
C GLN A 90 16.72 1.98 1.18
N LYS A 91 17.91 2.27 0.65
CA LYS A 91 19.16 1.55 0.94
C LYS A 91 19.54 1.57 2.43
N LYS A 92 18.97 2.49 3.21
CA LYS A 92 19.21 2.64 4.67
C LYS A 92 18.05 2.08 5.51
N SER A 93 17.20 1.21 4.94
CA SER A 93 16.00 0.68 5.61
C SER A 93 16.29 0.03 6.97
N GLY A 94 17.38 -0.73 7.08
CA GLY A 94 17.78 -1.33 8.36
C GLY A 94 18.08 -0.31 9.46
N ARG A 95 18.74 0.81 9.12
CA ARG A 95 18.97 1.91 10.05
C ARG A 95 17.66 2.53 10.52
N TYR A 96 16.78 2.88 9.57
CA TYR A 96 15.49 3.49 9.88
C TYR A 96 14.59 2.57 10.69
N LEU A 97 14.61 1.25 10.42
CA LEU A 97 13.90 0.28 11.25
C LEU A 97 14.43 0.30 12.70
N ASN A 98 15.74 0.25 12.91
CA ASN A 98 16.32 0.27 14.26
C ASN A 98 15.96 1.57 15.01
N GLU A 99 16.01 2.73 14.34
CA GLU A 99 15.60 4.01 14.92
C GLU A 99 14.10 4.04 15.25
N THR A 100 13.26 3.43 14.39
CA THR A 100 11.82 3.29 14.59
C THR A 100 11.51 2.38 15.77
N ILE A 101 12.17 1.23 15.86
CA ILE A 101 12.03 0.30 17.00
C ILE A 101 12.36 1.02 18.30
N ALA A 102 13.54 1.66 18.38
CA ALA A 102 13.97 2.38 19.56
C ALA A 102 13.02 3.52 19.96
N TRP A 103 12.35 4.12 18.98
CA TRP A 103 11.32 5.12 19.25
C TRP A 103 10.05 4.50 19.86
N TYR A 104 9.55 3.39 19.30
CA TYR A 104 8.36 2.71 19.84
C TYR A 104 8.63 2.10 21.21
N GLU A 105 9.77 1.47 21.45
CA GLU A 105 10.17 0.95 22.75
C GLU A 105 10.14 2.02 23.85
N ARG A 106 10.71 3.20 23.58
CA ARG A 106 10.73 4.30 24.56
C ARG A 106 9.36 4.93 24.83
N ASN A 107 8.46 4.96 23.84
CA ASN A 107 7.20 5.66 23.96
C ASN A 107 6.05 4.76 24.44
N TYR A 108 6.22 3.45 24.37
CA TYR A 108 5.19 2.47 24.74
C TYR A 108 5.69 1.46 25.78
N GLU A 109 6.91 1.59 26.32
CA GLU A 109 7.49 0.71 27.34
C GLU A 109 7.37 -0.78 26.96
N LEU A 110 7.77 -1.13 25.73
CA LEU A 110 7.60 -2.46 25.17
C LEU A 110 8.62 -3.46 25.75
N ASP A 111 8.15 -4.61 26.16
CA ASP A 111 8.92 -5.82 26.54
C ASP A 111 9.21 -6.71 25.32
N ARG A 112 9.67 -6.13 24.24
CA ARG A 112 9.82 -6.74 22.93
C ARG A 112 10.82 -7.91 22.92
N LYS A 113 10.38 -9.09 22.44
CA LYS A 113 11.24 -10.25 22.13
C LYS A 113 11.22 -10.48 20.62
N PRO A 114 12.30 -10.14 19.89
CA PRO A 114 12.34 -10.26 18.44
C PRO A 114 12.17 -11.70 17.95
N ILE A 115 11.36 -11.91 16.92
CA ILE A 115 11.17 -13.20 16.24
C ILE A 115 11.92 -13.20 14.91
N LYS A 116 11.56 -12.26 14.01
CA LYS A 116 12.17 -12.16 12.67
C LYS A 116 11.97 -10.81 12.04
N ARG A 117 12.87 -10.45 11.14
CA ARG A 117 12.70 -9.29 10.26
C ARG A 117 11.95 -9.68 8.99
N VAL A 118 11.12 -8.79 8.49
CA VAL A 118 10.30 -8.95 7.30
C VAL A 118 10.41 -7.71 6.44
N GLY A 119 10.23 -7.85 5.15
CA GLY A 119 10.25 -6.69 4.26
C GLY A 119 9.57 -6.97 2.93
N GLY A 120 9.15 -5.91 2.29
CA GLY A 120 8.53 -5.92 0.97
C GLY A 120 8.88 -4.68 0.18
N LYS A 121 8.74 -4.79 -1.13
CA LYS A 121 8.86 -3.68 -2.08
C LYS A 121 7.47 -3.27 -2.53
N GLY A 122 7.31 -1.99 -2.88
CA GLY A 122 6.13 -1.47 -3.53
C GLY A 122 6.50 -0.75 -4.81
N ASP A 123 5.75 -0.98 -5.89
CA ASP A 123 5.91 -0.29 -7.16
C ASP A 123 4.69 0.58 -7.45
N PHE A 124 4.91 1.89 -7.53
CA PHE A 124 3.87 2.89 -7.64
C PHE A 124 3.87 3.53 -9.03
N GLY A 125 3.22 2.85 -9.97
CA GLY A 125 2.99 3.31 -11.33
C GLY A 125 1.51 3.37 -11.68
N VAL A 126 1.12 4.24 -12.59
CA VAL A 126 -0.22 4.25 -13.18
C VAL A 126 -0.08 3.90 -14.66
N PRO A 127 -0.30 2.65 -15.05
CA PRO A 127 -0.19 2.24 -16.44
C PRO A 127 -1.30 2.85 -17.29
N THR A 128 -1.09 2.87 -18.60
CA THR A 128 -2.07 3.35 -19.57
C THR A 128 -3.05 2.27 -20.00
N LYS A 129 -2.64 0.99 -19.84
CA LYS A 129 -3.43 -0.19 -20.20
C LYS A 129 -3.35 -1.21 -19.07
N TYR A 130 -4.44 -1.92 -18.84
CA TYR A 130 -4.57 -3.01 -17.86
C TYR A 130 -4.70 -4.37 -18.52
N VAL A 131 -4.93 -4.37 -19.84
CA VAL A 131 -4.86 -5.55 -20.71
C VAL A 131 -3.80 -5.28 -21.77
N SER A 132 -2.90 -6.23 -21.98
CA SER A 132 -1.88 -6.17 -23.04
C SER A 132 -1.71 -7.59 -23.63
N ASP A 133 -1.79 -7.68 -24.94
CA ASP A 133 -1.64 -8.95 -25.69
C ASP A 133 -2.57 -10.06 -25.17
N GLY A 134 -3.82 -9.70 -24.85
CA GLY A 134 -4.84 -10.62 -24.31
C GLY A 134 -4.68 -10.96 -22.82
N ARG A 135 -3.67 -10.41 -22.11
CA ARG A 135 -3.37 -10.73 -20.71
C ARG A 135 -3.87 -9.64 -19.77
N TYR A 136 -4.43 -10.07 -18.66
CA TYR A 136 -4.97 -9.20 -17.62
C TYR A 136 -3.93 -8.94 -16.52
N TYR A 137 -3.53 -7.70 -16.31
CA TYR A 137 -2.61 -7.31 -15.23
C TYR A 137 -3.42 -6.87 -14.02
N VAL A 138 -3.31 -7.61 -12.91
CA VAL A 138 -4.10 -7.39 -11.69
C VAL A 138 -3.24 -6.93 -10.52
N GLY A 139 -3.88 -6.28 -9.54
CA GLY A 139 -3.19 -5.80 -8.35
C GLY A 139 -2.01 -4.89 -8.69
N GLU A 140 -0.93 -5.06 -7.97
CA GLU A 140 0.29 -4.26 -8.13
C GLU A 140 0.97 -4.45 -9.49
N ALA A 141 0.90 -5.66 -10.08
CA ALA A 141 1.40 -5.89 -11.44
C ALA A 141 0.67 -5.03 -12.49
N GLY A 142 -0.59 -4.68 -12.23
CA GLY A 142 -1.39 -3.72 -13.01
C GLY A 142 -1.28 -2.28 -12.50
N GLY A 143 -0.35 -1.95 -11.59
CA GLY A 143 -0.24 -0.61 -11.00
C GLY A 143 -1.46 -0.20 -10.15
N LEU A 144 -2.24 -1.19 -9.70
CA LEU A 144 -3.45 -0.98 -8.91
C LEU A 144 -3.10 -1.04 -7.42
N GLN A 145 -2.57 0.07 -6.91
CA GLN A 145 -2.14 0.21 -5.53
C GLN A 145 -2.44 1.63 -5.01
N ASP A 146 -2.64 1.75 -3.71
CA ASP A 146 -2.79 3.04 -3.04
C ASP A 146 -1.44 3.74 -2.87
N PHE A 147 -1.28 4.90 -3.47
CA PHE A 147 -0.06 5.71 -3.39
C PHE A 147 0.15 6.38 -2.04
N MET A 148 -0.92 6.58 -1.26
CA MET A 148 -0.83 7.31 0.00
C MET A 148 -0.19 6.46 1.11
N TRP A 149 -0.67 5.23 1.27
CA TRP A 149 -0.31 4.33 2.36
C TRP A 149 0.24 2.97 1.90
N GLY A 150 0.20 2.67 0.60
CA GLY A 150 0.63 1.37 0.07
C GLY A 150 -0.40 0.25 0.27
N PHE A 151 -1.67 0.56 0.53
CA PHE A 151 -2.72 -0.44 0.71
C PHE A 151 -3.12 -1.07 -0.63
N GLY A 152 -2.69 -2.30 -0.89
CA GLY A 152 -2.90 -2.99 -2.17
C GLY A 152 -3.98 -4.06 -2.17
N MET A 153 -4.32 -4.67 -1.01
CA MET A 153 -5.17 -5.88 -0.94
C MET A 153 -6.54 -5.69 -1.60
N ARG A 154 -7.25 -4.60 -1.32
CA ARG A 154 -8.56 -4.33 -1.94
C ARG A 154 -8.47 -4.23 -3.46
N TYR A 155 -7.44 -3.60 -3.98
CA TYR A 155 -7.22 -3.47 -5.42
C TYR A 155 -6.88 -4.82 -6.06
N ALA A 156 -6.03 -5.60 -5.41
CA ALA A 156 -5.64 -6.93 -5.88
C ALA A 156 -6.85 -7.87 -5.96
N ILE A 157 -7.64 -7.97 -4.89
CA ILE A 157 -8.83 -8.80 -4.83
C ILE A 157 -9.86 -8.36 -5.89
N THR A 158 -10.19 -7.06 -5.92
CA THR A 158 -11.21 -6.55 -6.85
C THR A 158 -10.78 -6.73 -8.30
N SER A 159 -9.53 -6.42 -8.64
CA SER A 159 -9.04 -6.59 -10.01
C SER A 159 -8.94 -8.06 -10.42
N GLY A 160 -8.56 -8.96 -9.51
CA GLY A 160 -8.57 -10.40 -9.76
C GLY A 160 -9.97 -10.91 -10.10
N VAL A 161 -10.97 -10.53 -9.32
CA VAL A 161 -12.39 -10.89 -9.59
C VAL A 161 -12.85 -10.31 -10.92
N LEU A 162 -12.53 -9.05 -11.23
CA LEU A 162 -12.92 -8.44 -12.50
C LEU A 162 -12.23 -9.09 -13.70
N ALA A 163 -10.96 -9.51 -13.58
CA ALA A 163 -10.26 -10.24 -14.62
C ALA A 163 -10.92 -11.60 -14.88
N ALA A 164 -11.24 -12.37 -13.84
CA ALA A 164 -11.95 -13.64 -13.96
C ALA A 164 -13.33 -13.46 -14.65
N LYS A 165 -14.10 -12.46 -14.23
CA LYS A 165 -15.39 -12.13 -14.86
C LYS A 165 -15.25 -11.75 -16.33
N SER A 166 -14.20 -11.04 -16.69
CA SER A 166 -13.93 -10.66 -18.08
C SER A 166 -13.58 -11.87 -18.95
N ILE A 167 -12.82 -12.82 -18.42
CA ILE A 167 -12.52 -14.09 -19.11
C ILE A 167 -13.80 -14.89 -19.36
N LEU A 168 -14.75 -14.85 -18.43
CA LEU A 168 -16.07 -15.49 -18.56
C LEU A 168 -17.04 -14.71 -19.46
N GLY A 169 -16.64 -13.56 -20.00
CA GLY A 169 -17.50 -12.73 -20.86
C GLY A 169 -18.54 -11.89 -20.12
N GLU A 170 -18.47 -11.80 -18.77
CA GLU A 170 -19.44 -11.08 -17.94
C GLU A 170 -19.21 -9.57 -17.90
N CYS A 171 -17.99 -9.09 -18.18
CA CYS A 171 -17.67 -7.67 -18.17
C CYS A 171 -16.46 -7.34 -19.04
N ASP A 172 -16.24 -6.04 -19.29
CA ASP A 172 -15.02 -5.50 -19.89
C ASP A 172 -14.06 -5.06 -18.76
N TYR A 173 -12.96 -5.78 -18.57
CA TYR A 173 -11.98 -5.54 -17.52
C TYR A 173 -11.39 -4.12 -17.58
N GLU A 174 -10.94 -3.68 -18.75
CA GLU A 174 -10.34 -2.36 -18.92
C GLU A 174 -11.31 -1.26 -18.51
N ARG A 175 -12.56 -1.34 -18.91
CA ARG A 175 -13.63 -0.41 -18.56
C ARG A 175 -13.93 -0.44 -17.06
N GLU A 176 -14.06 -1.62 -16.46
CA GLU A 176 -14.36 -1.76 -15.04
C GLU A 176 -13.22 -1.21 -14.15
N VAL A 177 -11.97 -1.50 -14.49
CA VAL A 177 -10.80 -0.95 -13.77
C VAL A 177 -10.77 0.58 -13.89
N ARG A 178 -11.01 1.13 -15.08
CA ARG A 178 -11.03 2.59 -15.30
C ARG A 178 -12.14 3.28 -14.54
N ASN A 179 -13.28 2.64 -14.40
CA ASN A 179 -14.44 3.24 -13.73
C ASN A 179 -14.39 3.08 -12.22
N ARG A 180 -13.95 1.95 -11.69
CA ARG A 180 -14.04 1.60 -10.26
C ARG A 180 -12.73 1.81 -9.50
N LEU A 181 -11.58 1.46 -10.08
CA LEU A 181 -10.31 1.42 -9.35
C LEU A 181 -9.42 2.63 -9.67
N LEU A 182 -9.28 2.97 -10.94
CA LEU A 182 -8.40 4.05 -11.38
C LEU A 182 -8.72 5.42 -10.75
N PRO A 183 -9.99 5.84 -10.53
CA PRO A 183 -10.27 7.09 -9.85
C PRO A 183 -9.72 7.15 -8.41
N LEU A 184 -9.75 6.02 -7.70
CA LEU A 184 -9.23 5.90 -6.34
C LEU A 184 -7.69 5.91 -6.32
N VAL A 185 -7.06 5.20 -7.25
CA VAL A 185 -5.60 5.22 -7.45
C VAL A 185 -5.13 6.64 -7.76
N LYS A 186 -5.80 7.35 -8.67
CA LYS A 186 -5.49 8.75 -8.99
C LYS A 186 -5.66 9.68 -7.80
N ALA A 187 -6.74 9.52 -7.02
CA ALA A 187 -6.96 10.31 -5.82
C ALA A 187 -5.83 10.11 -4.79
N SER A 188 -5.41 8.88 -4.55
CA SER A 188 -4.30 8.58 -3.65
C SER A 188 -2.96 9.12 -4.15
N ALA A 189 -2.69 9.04 -5.45
CA ALA A 189 -1.49 9.62 -6.06
C ALA A 189 -1.43 11.15 -5.92
N ILE A 190 -2.56 11.84 -6.09
CA ILE A 190 -2.65 13.28 -5.88
C ILE A 190 -2.43 13.63 -4.41
N ASN A 191 -3.06 12.90 -3.48
CA ASN A 191 -2.85 13.11 -2.06
C ASN A 191 -1.37 12.92 -1.69
N ARG A 192 -0.72 11.90 -2.24
CA ARG A 192 0.72 11.68 -2.07
C ARG A 192 1.58 12.81 -2.60
N PHE A 193 1.25 13.30 -3.79
CA PHE A 193 1.94 14.43 -4.42
C PHE A 193 1.83 15.70 -3.56
N LEU A 194 0.66 15.98 -2.99
CA LEU A 194 0.43 17.09 -2.07
C LEU A 194 1.17 16.90 -0.76
N LEU A 195 1.10 15.70 -0.15
CA LEU A 195 1.81 15.38 1.08
C LEU A 195 3.32 15.59 0.94
N ASN A 196 3.90 15.15 -0.18
CA ASN A 196 5.32 15.33 -0.47
C ASN A 196 5.74 16.81 -0.56
N ARG A 197 4.81 17.74 -0.80
CA ARG A 197 5.05 19.18 -0.86
C ARG A 197 4.88 19.87 0.49
N VAL A 198 3.85 19.50 1.22
CA VAL A 198 3.54 20.14 2.52
C VAL A 198 4.35 19.53 3.66
N GLY A 199 4.88 18.32 3.46
CA GLY A 199 5.65 17.57 4.46
C GLY A 199 4.87 17.23 5.73
N ASP A 200 5.58 16.71 6.75
CA ASP A 200 4.99 16.27 8.00
C ASP A 200 4.22 17.40 8.72
N ARG A 201 4.74 18.64 8.68
CA ARG A 201 4.10 19.80 9.33
C ARG A 201 2.74 20.13 8.70
N GLY A 202 2.67 20.18 7.38
CA GLY A 202 1.42 20.45 6.66
C GLY A 202 0.41 19.33 6.87
N PHE A 203 0.84 18.07 6.81
CA PHE A 203 -0.04 16.94 7.10
C PHE A 203 -0.59 16.98 8.54
N LYS A 204 0.28 17.30 9.53
CA LYS A 204 -0.15 17.46 10.92
C LYS A 204 -1.21 18.55 11.08
N LEU A 205 -1.10 19.66 10.36
CA LEU A 205 -2.13 20.71 10.39
C LEU A 205 -3.46 20.21 9.83
N VAL A 206 -3.46 19.53 8.68
CA VAL A 206 -4.66 18.96 8.07
C VAL A 206 -5.28 17.90 8.97
N ALA A 207 -4.47 16.99 9.51
CA ALA A 207 -4.92 15.95 10.43
C ALA A 207 -5.50 16.53 11.70
N ASN A 208 -4.85 17.53 12.31
CA ASN A 208 -5.34 18.20 13.52
C ASN A 208 -6.66 18.94 13.27
N TYR A 209 -6.78 19.65 12.13
CA TYR A 209 -8.02 20.32 11.75
C TYR A 209 -9.16 19.31 11.62
N TRP A 210 -8.93 18.20 10.90
CA TRP A 210 -9.90 17.13 10.73
C TRP A 210 -10.25 16.46 12.05
N MET A 211 -9.26 16.13 12.89
CA MET A 211 -9.47 15.49 14.18
C MET A 211 -10.29 16.37 15.14
N ARG A 212 -10.15 17.69 15.06
CA ARG A 212 -11.02 18.61 15.83
C ARG A 212 -12.48 18.50 15.40
N ASP A 213 -12.74 18.44 14.11
CA ASP A 213 -14.10 18.27 13.57
C ASP A 213 -14.66 16.88 13.90
N GLN A 214 -13.85 15.84 13.82
CA GLN A 214 -14.20 14.46 14.12
C GLN A 214 -14.49 14.20 15.61
N ARG A 215 -13.85 14.92 16.52
CA ARG A 215 -14.22 14.87 17.95
C ARG A 215 -15.68 15.31 18.19
N LYS A 216 -16.24 16.10 17.31
CA LYS A 216 -17.66 16.47 17.32
C LYS A 216 -18.55 15.42 16.67
N LYS A 217 -18.05 14.62 15.73
CA LYS A 217 -18.81 13.66 14.90
C LYS A 217 -18.46 12.19 15.11
N GLY A 218 -17.37 11.86 15.79
CA GLY A 218 -17.03 10.49 16.19
C GLY A 218 -16.63 9.51 15.09
N ASP A 219 -16.36 9.94 13.83
CA ASP A 219 -16.15 9.00 12.70
C ASP A 219 -14.83 9.22 11.94
N GLY A 220 -13.76 8.53 12.37
CA GLY A 220 -12.46 8.50 11.66
C GLY A 220 -12.53 7.87 10.26
N LEU A 221 -13.54 7.06 9.97
CA LEU A 221 -13.75 6.47 8.65
C LEU A 221 -14.18 7.51 7.61
N ALA A 222 -14.90 8.56 8.03
CA ALA A 222 -15.29 9.67 7.16
C ALA A 222 -14.07 10.43 6.63
N PHE A 223 -13.00 10.59 7.43
CA PHE A 223 -11.74 11.17 6.96
C PHE A 223 -11.10 10.35 5.85
N MET A 224 -11.01 9.05 6.04
CA MET A 224 -10.47 8.14 5.01
C MET A 224 -11.32 8.18 3.75
N LYS A 225 -12.64 8.15 3.86
CA LYS A 225 -13.55 8.31 2.72
C LYS A 225 -13.32 9.62 1.98
N TRP A 226 -13.19 10.74 2.70
CA TRP A 226 -12.92 12.04 2.10
C TRP A 226 -11.57 12.10 1.39
N LEU A 227 -10.52 11.50 1.95
CA LEU A 227 -9.21 11.42 1.31
C LEU A 227 -9.24 10.72 -0.06
N TYR A 228 -10.12 9.73 -0.21
CA TYR A 228 -10.21 8.93 -1.44
C TYR A 228 -11.33 9.35 -2.40
N GLN A 229 -12.12 10.37 -2.06
CA GLN A 229 -13.16 10.85 -2.98
C GLN A 229 -12.54 11.53 -4.21
N PRO A 230 -12.87 11.07 -5.45
CA PRO A 230 -12.41 11.69 -6.67
C PRO A 230 -13.19 12.98 -6.94
N GLY A 231 -12.81 14.09 -6.29
CA GLY A 231 -13.44 15.41 -6.50
C GLY A 231 -12.93 16.12 -7.76
N ILE A 232 -13.65 17.18 -8.20
CA ILE A 232 -13.31 18.01 -9.38
C ILE A 232 -11.90 18.58 -9.24
N LEU A 233 -11.53 19.12 -8.07
CA LEU A 233 -10.19 19.66 -7.80
C LEU A 233 -9.09 18.63 -8.00
N ARG A 234 -9.31 17.37 -7.56
CA ARG A 234 -8.36 16.30 -7.77
C ARG A 234 -8.22 15.92 -9.23
N ARG A 235 -9.32 15.92 -10.00
CA ARG A 235 -9.26 15.69 -11.45
C ARG A 235 -8.42 16.76 -12.15
N ALA A 236 -8.56 18.02 -11.77
CA ALA A 236 -7.77 19.14 -12.32
C ALA A 236 -6.27 19.04 -11.96
N LEU A 237 -5.91 18.50 -10.79
CA LEU A 237 -4.51 18.34 -10.36
C LEU A 237 -3.81 17.10 -10.96
N TRP A 238 -4.56 16.19 -11.59
CA TRP A 238 -3.99 14.94 -12.13
C TRP A 238 -2.88 15.15 -13.16
N PRO A 239 -2.98 16.05 -14.16
CA PRO A 239 -1.91 16.30 -15.14
C PRO A 239 -0.59 16.71 -14.46
N LEU A 240 -0.66 17.61 -13.48
CA LEU A 240 0.51 18.08 -12.73
C LEU A 240 1.13 16.96 -11.88
N THR A 241 0.28 16.15 -11.26
CA THR A 241 0.71 14.97 -10.47
C THR A 241 1.43 13.98 -11.37
N ARG A 242 0.88 13.65 -12.54
CA ARG A 242 1.48 12.73 -13.51
C ARG A 242 2.86 13.17 -13.97
N ILE A 243 3.00 14.47 -14.30
CA ILE A 243 4.30 15.05 -14.69
C ILE A 243 5.30 14.95 -13.54
N GLY A 244 4.88 15.26 -12.33
CA GLY A 244 5.73 15.19 -11.15
C GLY A 244 6.21 13.76 -10.82
N MET A 245 5.37 12.75 -11.06
CA MET A 245 5.72 11.34 -10.90
C MET A 245 6.72 10.87 -11.96
N LEU A 246 6.50 11.23 -13.23
CA LEU A 246 7.40 10.88 -14.34
C LEU A 246 8.79 11.50 -14.19
N ARG A 247 8.89 12.71 -13.63
CA ARG A 247 10.18 13.36 -13.33
C ARG A 247 10.94 12.67 -12.21
N LYS A 248 10.26 12.16 -11.19
CA LYS A 248 10.91 11.43 -10.07
C LYS A 248 11.47 10.08 -10.49
N ASN A 249 10.80 9.37 -11.38
CA ASN A 249 11.30 8.08 -11.92
C ASN A 249 12.53 8.26 -12.84
N LYS A 250 12.77 9.48 -13.33
CA LYS A 250 13.98 9.81 -14.13
C LYS A 250 15.14 10.36 -13.30
N LEU A 251 14.87 10.85 -12.09
CA LEU A 251 15.88 11.32 -11.14
C LEU A 251 16.08 10.20 -10.12
N GLY A 252 16.75 9.14 -10.54
CA GLY A 252 17.21 8.08 -9.66
C GLY A 252 17.95 8.67 -8.46
N ASP A 253 17.75 8.05 -7.31
CA ASP A 253 18.32 8.42 -6.01
C ASP A 253 19.76 8.93 -6.10
N GLY A 254 19.94 10.25 -5.98
CA GLY A 254 21.19 10.84 -5.57
C GLY A 254 21.34 10.75 -4.04
#